data_09486d4824164b24108414ab9f02ae73
#
_entry.id   09486d4824164b24108414ab9f02ae73
#
_cell.length_a   1.000
_cell.length_b   1.000
_cell.length_c   1.000
_cell.angle_alpha   90.00
_cell.angle_beta   90.00
_cell.angle_gamma   90.00
#
_symmetry.space_group_name_H-M   'P 1'
#
loop_
_entity.id
_entity.type
_entity.pdbx_description
1 polymer ?
#
loop_
_entity_poly.entity_id
_entity_poly.type
_entity_poly.pdbx_seq_one_letter_code
_entity_poly.pdbx_strand_id
1 'polypeptide(L)'
;MKRITILLTILLLTAVVFAPVFGTNTAHADDGETLVKMSGTSDSDGVYIDVVLLRNVGLTALKLRLEYDETALTYVRALNWNEALNGLAFTASGTDTEVDNVRFVYGPGSKNATTGMLMRLYFKLNDGAKAGTYKVNLVCEDALTSGNVDVPVTVQAARITVDGNSNVQIDTEVPFAIDGKTVGIVCACVAVVIVFVVLLAVKASKR
;
A
#
# COMPACT_ATOMS: atom_id res chain seq x y z
N MET A 1 -19.81 -45.69 13.54
CA MET A 1 -18.49 -45.40 13.01
C MET A 1 -18.54 -44.63 11.68
N LYS A 2 -19.28 -45.06 10.65
CA LYS A 2 -19.35 -44.37 9.33
C LYS A 2 -19.74 -42.90 9.37
N ARG A 3 -20.64 -42.45 10.29
CA ARG A 3 -21.08 -41.05 10.40
C ARG A 3 -20.00 -40.10 10.96
N ILE A 4 -19.17 -40.58 11.89
CA ILE A 4 -18.08 -39.80 12.48
C ILE A 4 -16.97 -39.61 11.45
N THR A 5 -16.67 -40.61 10.64
CA THR A 5 -15.66 -40.53 9.57
C THR A 5 -16.06 -39.48 8.52
N ILE A 6 -17.33 -39.42 8.12
CA ILE A 6 -17.85 -38.42 7.15
C ILE A 6 -17.75 -37.03 7.73
N LEU A 7 -18.09 -36.83 9.00
CA LEU A 7 -18.00 -35.51 9.66
C LEU A 7 -16.54 -35.02 9.74
N LEU A 8 -15.61 -35.93 10.08
CA LEU A 8 -14.18 -35.63 10.16
C LEU A 8 -13.59 -35.24 8.77
N THR A 9 -14.03 -35.96 7.73
CA THR A 9 -13.58 -35.67 6.35
C THR A 9 -14.10 -34.31 5.86
N ILE A 10 -15.35 -33.96 6.19
CA ILE A 10 -15.92 -32.66 5.85
C ILE A 10 -15.18 -31.54 6.60
N LEU A 11 -14.86 -31.72 7.88
CA LEU A 11 -14.11 -30.76 8.68
C LEU A 11 -12.68 -30.55 8.13
N LEU A 12 -12.02 -31.63 7.71
CA LEU A 12 -10.67 -31.57 7.14
C LEU A 12 -10.68 -30.89 5.77
N LEU A 13 -11.69 -31.12 4.92
CA LEU A 13 -11.82 -30.50 3.60
C LEU A 13 -12.10 -29.01 3.71
N THR A 14 -12.90 -28.57 4.69
CA THR A 14 -13.15 -27.15 4.94
C THR A 14 -11.88 -26.45 5.44
N ALA A 15 -11.06 -27.08 6.28
CA ALA A 15 -9.81 -26.53 6.75
C ALA A 15 -8.78 -26.30 5.61
N VAL A 16 -8.73 -27.21 4.64
CA VAL A 16 -7.84 -27.10 3.47
C VAL A 16 -8.28 -25.98 2.50
N VAL A 17 -9.59 -25.75 2.35
CA VAL A 17 -10.13 -24.72 1.46
C VAL A 17 -9.98 -23.31 2.08
N PHE A 18 -10.00 -23.21 3.42
CA PHE A 18 -9.86 -21.93 4.11
C PHE A 18 -8.41 -21.54 4.44
N ALA A 19 -7.47 -22.48 4.46
CA ALA A 19 -6.06 -22.21 4.76
C ALA A 19 -5.39 -21.17 3.83
N PRO A 20 -5.66 -21.11 2.51
CA PRO A 20 -5.06 -20.12 1.64
C PRO A 20 -5.70 -18.72 1.73
N VAL A 21 -6.89 -18.58 2.34
CA VAL A 21 -7.59 -17.28 2.43
C VAL A 21 -7.02 -16.40 3.55
N PHE A 22 -6.36 -16.98 4.53
CA PHE A 22 -5.68 -16.27 5.62
C PHE A 22 -4.17 -16.16 5.43
N GLY A 23 -3.66 -16.52 4.23
CA GLY A 23 -2.30 -16.22 3.85
C GLY A 23 -2.10 -14.71 3.93
N THR A 24 -1.14 -14.27 4.73
CA THR A 24 -0.69 -12.88 4.79
C THR A 24 -0.45 -12.40 3.37
N ASN A 25 -1.32 -11.50 2.88
CA ASN A 25 -1.11 -10.81 1.61
C ASN A 25 0.09 -9.88 1.79
N THR A 26 1.28 -10.44 1.78
CA THR A 26 2.47 -9.67 1.42
C THR A 26 2.31 -9.38 -0.06
N ALA A 27 2.12 -8.12 -0.41
CA ALA A 27 2.23 -7.68 -1.79
C ALA A 27 3.60 -8.18 -2.29
N HIS A 28 3.59 -9.22 -3.12
CA HIS A 28 4.77 -9.62 -3.88
C HIS A 28 4.95 -8.56 -4.97
N ALA A 29 5.72 -7.52 -4.66
CA ALA A 29 6.37 -6.80 -5.73
C ALA A 29 7.31 -7.78 -6.42
N ASP A 30 7.31 -7.80 -7.74
CA ASP A 30 8.23 -8.61 -8.55
C ASP A 30 9.67 -8.31 -8.11
N ASP A 31 10.59 -9.30 -8.15
CA ASP A 31 11.97 -9.13 -7.68
C ASP A 31 12.75 -8.03 -8.44
N GLY A 32 12.20 -7.56 -9.57
CA GLY A 32 12.71 -6.45 -10.37
C GLY A 32 12.08 -5.07 -10.09
N GLU A 33 11.21 -4.94 -9.09
CA GLU A 33 10.46 -3.70 -8.82
C GLU A 33 10.97 -2.97 -7.56
N THR A 34 11.03 -1.65 -7.62
CA THR A 34 11.28 -0.80 -6.45
C THR A 34 9.96 -0.56 -5.70
N LEU A 35 9.97 -0.72 -4.37
CA LEU A 35 8.79 -0.57 -3.53
C LEU A 35 8.97 0.58 -2.54
N VAL A 36 8.08 1.56 -2.62
CA VAL A 36 7.97 2.70 -1.70
C VAL A 36 6.70 2.55 -0.87
N LYS A 37 6.81 2.71 0.44
CA LYS A 37 5.69 2.72 1.37
C LYS A 37 5.57 4.09 2.04
N MET A 38 4.36 4.59 2.11
CA MET A 38 4.01 5.79 2.87
C MET A 38 3.25 5.39 4.12
N SER A 39 3.68 5.88 5.27
CA SER A 39 3.02 5.69 6.57
C SER A 39 3.15 6.98 7.36
N GLY A 40 2.35 7.16 8.40
CA GLY A 40 2.46 8.45 9.09
C GLY A 40 1.87 8.46 10.49
N THR A 41 2.01 9.62 11.10
CA THR A 41 1.48 9.98 12.42
C THR A 41 0.96 11.39 12.38
N SER A 42 0.14 11.77 13.35
CA SER A 42 -0.32 13.14 13.55
C SER A 42 -0.16 13.55 15.01
N ASP A 43 0.05 14.85 15.21
CA ASP A 43 0.05 15.48 16.53
C ASP A 43 -0.62 16.87 16.45
N SER A 44 -0.45 17.70 17.50
CA SER A 44 -0.98 19.08 17.53
C SER A 44 -0.38 19.99 16.47
N ASP A 45 0.79 19.66 15.94
CA ASP A 45 1.54 20.52 15.01
C ASP A 45 1.24 20.18 13.54
N GLY A 46 0.68 18.98 13.28
CA GLY A 46 0.29 18.59 11.92
C GLY A 46 0.28 17.09 11.65
N VAL A 47 0.34 16.80 10.38
CA VAL A 47 0.37 15.46 9.81
C VAL A 47 1.75 15.19 9.22
N TYR A 48 2.35 14.08 9.58
CA TYR A 48 3.68 13.65 9.17
C TYR A 48 3.59 12.35 8.39
N ILE A 49 4.09 12.34 7.17
CA ILE A 49 4.11 11.15 6.31
C ILE A 49 5.56 10.73 6.07
N ASP A 50 5.90 9.56 6.57
CA ASP A 50 7.18 8.91 6.34
C ASP A 50 7.14 8.15 5.02
N VAL A 51 8.08 8.46 4.14
CA VAL A 51 8.28 7.79 2.86
C VAL A 51 9.46 6.84 2.99
N VAL A 52 9.18 5.54 2.96
CA VAL A 52 10.16 4.48 3.21
C VAL A 52 10.37 3.65 1.95
N LEU A 53 11.61 3.50 1.53
CA LEU A 53 12.03 2.61 0.46
C LEU A 53 12.20 1.20 1.02
N LEU A 54 11.22 0.32 0.78
CA LEU A 54 11.22 -1.06 1.29
C LEU A 54 12.05 -2.00 0.41
N ARG A 55 12.08 -1.73 -0.88
CA ARG A 55 12.89 -2.46 -1.86
C ARG A 55 13.54 -1.48 -2.82
N ASN A 56 14.81 -1.71 -3.10
CA ASN A 56 15.61 -0.90 -4.01
C ASN A 56 16.44 -1.81 -4.92
N VAL A 57 16.14 -1.79 -6.21
CA VAL A 57 16.83 -2.61 -7.22
C VAL A 57 18.16 -1.99 -7.70
N GLY A 58 18.62 -0.95 -7.03
CA GLY A 58 19.87 -0.25 -7.33
C GLY A 58 19.68 1.01 -8.14
N LEU A 59 18.85 1.91 -7.62
CA LEU A 59 18.57 3.19 -8.24
C LEU A 59 19.81 4.07 -8.37
N THR A 60 19.90 4.78 -9.48
CA THR A 60 20.84 5.87 -9.74
C THR A 60 20.14 7.22 -9.85
N ALA A 61 18.83 7.19 -10.08
CA ALA A 61 17.97 8.37 -10.03
C ALA A 61 16.54 7.95 -9.67
N LEU A 62 15.81 8.83 -9.00
CA LEU A 62 14.40 8.67 -8.68
C LEU A 62 13.73 10.05 -8.68
N LYS A 63 12.61 10.18 -9.40
CA LYS A 63 11.81 11.39 -9.44
C LYS A 63 10.37 11.07 -9.06
N LEU A 64 9.90 11.70 -8.00
CA LEU A 64 8.57 11.52 -7.45
C LEU A 64 7.80 12.84 -7.49
N ARG A 65 6.53 12.81 -7.88
CA ARG A 65 5.60 13.94 -7.81
C ARG A 65 4.58 13.68 -6.71
N LEU A 66 4.35 14.68 -5.88
CA LEU A 66 3.38 14.61 -4.79
C LEU A 66 1.96 14.85 -5.32
N GLU A 67 1.03 14.02 -4.87
CA GLU A 67 -0.41 14.19 -5.07
C GLU A 67 -1.11 14.10 -3.72
N TYR A 68 -1.98 15.06 -3.40
CA TYR A 68 -2.76 15.07 -2.18
C TYR A 68 -4.04 15.91 -2.35
N ASP A 69 -4.97 15.79 -1.41
CA ASP A 69 -6.20 16.57 -1.42
C ASP A 69 -5.97 17.94 -0.75
N GLU A 70 -5.81 18.99 -1.57
CA GLU A 70 -5.59 20.36 -1.10
C GLU A 70 -6.80 20.99 -0.38
N THR A 71 -7.99 20.39 -0.53
CA THR A 71 -9.16 20.87 0.22
C THR A 71 -9.07 20.56 1.71
N ALA A 72 -8.33 19.52 2.08
CA ALA A 72 -8.17 19.06 3.45
C ALA A 72 -6.77 19.32 4.02
N LEU A 73 -5.76 19.34 3.18
CA LEU A 73 -4.35 19.37 3.57
C LEU A 73 -3.62 20.51 2.88
N THR A 74 -2.67 21.10 3.58
CA THR A 74 -1.67 22.01 3.02
C THR A 74 -0.29 21.41 3.19
N TYR A 75 0.42 21.16 2.10
CA TYR A 75 1.82 20.73 2.14
C TYR A 75 2.70 21.86 2.69
N VAL A 76 3.56 21.53 3.65
CA VAL A 76 4.45 22.51 4.29
C VAL A 76 5.88 22.37 3.77
N ARG A 77 6.43 21.13 3.85
CA ARG A 77 7.82 20.86 3.47
C ARG A 77 8.10 19.36 3.42
N ALA A 78 9.23 19.01 2.82
CA ALA A 78 9.85 17.69 2.96
C ALA A 78 11.21 17.82 3.65
N LEU A 79 11.53 16.86 4.50
CA LEU A 79 12.87 16.68 5.04
C LEU A 79 13.48 15.41 4.46
N ASN A 80 14.64 15.53 3.81
CA ASN A 80 15.44 14.38 3.40
C ASN A 80 16.02 13.70 4.65
N TRP A 81 15.83 12.37 4.77
CA TRP A 81 16.27 11.64 5.96
C TRP A 81 17.64 10.98 5.82
N ASN A 82 18.12 10.86 4.58
CA ASN A 82 19.44 10.31 4.26
C ASN A 82 19.71 8.85 4.68
N GLU A 83 18.71 8.03 4.93
CA GLU A 83 18.89 6.59 5.18
C GLU A 83 18.96 5.81 3.89
N ALA A 84 17.90 5.92 3.08
CA ALA A 84 17.90 5.34 1.73
C ALA A 84 18.38 6.36 0.70
N LEU A 85 18.92 5.84 -0.39
CA LEU A 85 19.50 6.65 -1.49
C LEU A 85 20.60 7.62 -1.01
N ASN A 86 21.28 7.26 0.10
CA ASN A 86 22.42 7.99 0.60
C ASN A 86 23.52 8.06 -0.49
N GLY A 87 24.02 9.26 -0.75
CA GLY A 87 24.97 9.53 -1.83
C GLY A 87 24.35 10.01 -3.15
N LEU A 88 23.00 9.98 -3.28
CA LEU A 88 22.31 10.70 -4.34
C LEU A 88 21.98 12.13 -3.87
N ALA A 89 22.13 13.10 -4.77
CA ALA A 89 21.71 14.47 -4.49
C ALA A 89 20.18 14.52 -4.33
N PHE A 90 19.70 15.20 -3.30
CA PHE A 90 18.26 15.40 -3.08
C PHE A 90 17.89 16.86 -3.39
N THR A 91 16.81 17.01 -4.14
CA THR A 91 16.20 18.32 -4.41
C THR A 91 14.68 18.17 -4.26
N ALA A 92 14.07 19.07 -3.49
CA ALA A 92 12.64 19.28 -3.47
C ALA A 92 12.32 20.57 -4.21
N SER A 93 11.36 20.53 -5.13
CA SER A 93 10.90 21.69 -5.92
C SER A 93 9.38 21.78 -5.86
N GLY A 94 8.86 22.96 -6.11
CA GLY A 94 7.44 23.27 -6.04
C GLY A 94 7.05 23.96 -4.75
N THR A 95 5.86 24.52 -4.75
CA THR A 95 5.28 25.25 -3.61
C THR A 95 3.97 24.59 -3.20
N ASP A 96 3.53 24.87 -1.98
CA ASP A 96 2.23 24.48 -1.42
C ASP A 96 1.02 25.03 -2.20
N THR A 97 1.22 26.02 -3.07
CA THR A 97 0.15 26.64 -3.88
C THR A 97 -0.12 25.91 -5.20
N GLU A 98 0.76 24.99 -5.61
CA GLU A 98 0.61 24.24 -6.86
C GLU A 98 0.90 22.76 -6.63
N VAL A 99 -0.11 22.01 -6.22
CA VAL A 99 -0.02 20.56 -5.86
C VAL A 99 0.70 19.72 -6.92
N ASP A 100 0.42 19.98 -8.19
CA ASP A 100 1.01 19.24 -9.30
C ASP A 100 2.51 19.55 -9.53
N ASN A 101 3.05 20.54 -8.85
CA ASN A 101 4.42 20.98 -9.03
C ASN A 101 5.39 20.55 -7.93
N VAL A 102 4.89 19.98 -6.84
CA VAL A 102 5.77 19.49 -5.77
C VAL A 102 6.45 18.19 -6.22
N ARG A 103 7.75 18.25 -6.43
CA ARG A 103 8.58 17.13 -6.90
C ARG A 103 9.77 16.92 -6.00
N PHE A 104 10.12 15.63 -5.83
CA PHE A 104 11.30 15.20 -5.10
C PHE A 104 12.19 14.43 -6.06
N VAL A 105 13.44 14.89 -6.20
CA VAL A 105 14.41 14.31 -7.11
C VAL A 105 15.62 13.83 -6.34
N TYR A 106 15.96 12.56 -6.51
CA TYR A 106 17.21 11.94 -6.09
C TYR A 106 18.07 11.65 -7.31
N GLY A 107 19.32 12.07 -7.27
CA GLY A 107 20.29 11.81 -8.33
C GLY A 107 20.48 12.95 -9.33
N PRO A 108 21.19 12.71 -10.42
CA PRO A 108 21.84 11.45 -10.77
C PRO A 108 23.03 11.10 -9.87
N GLY A 109 23.35 9.83 -9.74
CA GLY A 109 24.45 9.36 -8.89
C GLY A 109 24.89 7.93 -9.17
N SER A 110 25.77 7.43 -8.31
CA SER A 110 26.20 6.04 -8.36
C SER A 110 25.07 5.11 -7.93
N LYS A 111 25.08 3.86 -8.44
CA LYS A 111 24.13 2.82 -8.05
C LYS A 111 24.02 2.72 -6.54
N ASN A 112 22.81 2.82 -6.04
CA ASN A 112 22.49 2.70 -4.63
C ASN A 112 21.38 1.66 -4.43
N ALA A 113 21.65 0.63 -3.63
CA ALA A 113 20.71 -0.44 -3.32
C ALA A 113 20.27 -0.42 -1.83
N THR A 114 20.55 0.67 -1.10
CA THR A 114 20.12 0.80 0.29
C THR A 114 18.61 1.02 0.38
N THR A 115 18.02 0.50 1.45
CA THR A 115 16.62 0.69 1.82
C THR A 115 16.53 1.53 3.07
N GLY A 116 15.35 1.98 3.45
CA GLY A 116 15.12 2.79 4.64
C GLY A 116 14.33 4.06 4.34
N MET A 117 14.38 5.01 5.25
CA MET A 117 13.63 6.24 5.11
C MET A 117 14.22 7.16 4.04
N LEU A 118 13.41 7.53 3.07
CA LEU A 118 13.76 8.51 2.04
C LEU A 118 13.62 9.94 2.57
N MET A 119 12.40 10.26 2.99
CA MET A 119 12.03 11.59 3.44
C MET A 119 10.81 11.56 4.34
N ARG A 120 10.59 12.64 5.07
CA ARG A 120 9.35 12.95 5.80
C ARG A 120 8.67 14.14 5.20
N LEU A 121 7.40 13.98 4.87
CA LEU A 121 6.53 15.05 4.38
C LEU A 121 5.74 15.63 5.54
N TYR A 122 5.61 16.95 5.58
CA TYR A 122 4.88 17.68 6.60
C TYR A 122 3.67 18.36 5.96
N PHE A 123 2.50 18.14 6.58
CA PHE A 123 1.25 18.75 6.18
C PHE A 123 0.58 19.43 7.37
N LYS A 124 -0.24 20.43 7.09
CA LYS A 124 -1.24 20.95 8.01
C LYS A 124 -2.62 20.51 7.57
N LEU A 125 -3.46 20.19 8.52
CA LEU A 125 -4.89 20.03 8.27
C LEU A 125 -5.47 21.44 8.08
N ASN A 126 -6.24 21.63 7.01
CA ASN A 126 -6.85 22.91 6.70
C ASN A 126 -7.98 23.23 7.68
N ASP A 127 -8.15 24.49 8.02
CA ASP A 127 -9.28 24.95 8.82
C ASP A 127 -10.59 24.60 8.09
N GLY A 128 -11.47 23.84 8.78
CA GLY A 128 -12.72 23.40 8.18
C GLY A 128 -12.61 22.17 7.28
N ALA A 129 -11.50 21.44 7.31
CA ALA A 129 -11.42 20.11 6.70
C ALA A 129 -12.57 19.23 7.21
N LYS A 130 -13.35 18.65 6.31
CA LYS A 130 -14.51 17.83 6.66
C LYS A 130 -14.07 16.47 7.18
N ALA A 131 -14.94 15.82 7.97
CA ALA A 131 -14.74 14.40 8.27
C ALA A 131 -14.74 13.59 6.96
N GLY A 132 -13.74 12.73 6.79
CA GLY A 132 -13.55 11.98 5.55
C GLY A 132 -12.20 11.30 5.48
N THR A 133 -11.95 10.64 4.36
CA THR A 133 -10.65 10.00 4.08
C THR A 133 -9.99 10.68 2.90
N TYR A 134 -8.78 11.13 3.10
CA TYR A 134 -7.96 11.86 2.16
C TYR A 134 -6.71 11.04 1.82
N LYS A 135 -6.32 11.06 0.55
CA LYS A 135 -5.16 10.32 0.08
C LYS A 135 -3.96 11.25 -0.07
N VAL A 136 -2.80 10.79 0.37
CA VAL A 136 -1.50 11.37 0.01
C VAL A 136 -0.73 10.30 -0.77
N ASN A 137 -0.31 10.63 -1.97
CA ASN A 137 0.33 9.71 -2.90
C ASN A 137 1.60 10.33 -3.49
N LEU A 138 2.51 9.47 -3.93
CA LEU A 138 3.65 9.84 -4.75
C LEU A 138 3.55 9.11 -6.09
N VAL A 139 3.58 9.85 -7.17
CA VAL A 139 3.64 9.31 -8.53
C VAL A 139 5.10 9.28 -8.97
N CYS A 140 5.60 8.11 -9.34
CA CYS A 140 6.91 8.00 -9.95
C CYS A 140 6.86 8.58 -11.36
N GLU A 141 7.63 9.64 -11.61
CA GLU A 141 7.78 10.24 -12.93
C GLU A 141 9.00 9.66 -13.67
N ASP A 142 10.02 9.23 -12.91
CA ASP A 142 11.24 8.66 -13.45
C ASP A 142 11.97 7.82 -12.38
N ALA A 143 12.49 6.67 -12.76
CA ALA A 143 13.31 5.83 -11.89
C ALA A 143 14.33 5.04 -12.74
N LEU A 144 15.60 5.27 -12.50
CA LEU A 144 16.68 4.72 -13.31
C LEU A 144 17.66 3.91 -12.48
N THR A 145 18.19 2.85 -13.09
CA THR A 145 19.37 2.12 -12.60
C THR A 145 20.59 2.42 -13.45
N SER A 146 21.70 1.74 -13.16
CA SER A 146 22.94 1.86 -13.95
C SER A 146 22.69 1.60 -15.44
N GLY A 147 23.21 2.48 -16.30
CA GLY A 147 23.02 2.41 -17.73
C GLY A 147 21.72 3.06 -18.22
N ASN A 148 21.07 3.87 -17.39
CA ASN A 148 19.78 4.55 -17.69
C ASN A 148 18.67 3.55 -18.08
N VAL A 149 18.58 2.46 -17.33
CA VAL A 149 17.50 1.48 -17.50
C VAL A 149 16.35 1.86 -16.58
N ASP A 150 15.17 2.03 -17.16
CA ASP A 150 13.93 2.30 -16.43
C ASP A 150 13.57 1.15 -15.48
N VAL A 151 13.06 1.50 -14.30
CA VAL A 151 12.65 0.56 -13.27
C VAL A 151 11.22 0.84 -12.85
N PRO A 152 10.35 -0.18 -12.78
CA PRO A 152 9.02 0.01 -12.20
C PRO A 152 9.12 0.35 -10.72
N VAL A 153 8.30 1.30 -10.29
CA VAL A 153 8.18 1.73 -8.89
C VAL A 153 6.73 1.63 -8.46
N THR A 154 6.49 0.79 -7.47
CA THR A 154 5.19 0.74 -6.81
C THR A 154 5.21 1.60 -5.55
N VAL A 155 4.21 2.47 -5.41
CA VAL A 155 4.01 3.31 -4.23
C VAL A 155 2.76 2.88 -3.47
N GLN A 156 2.93 2.56 -2.20
CA GLN A 156 1.83 2.34 -1.26
C GLN A 156 1.50 3.68 -0.59
N ALA A 157 0.42 4.30 -1.04
CA ALA A 157 -0.01 5.62 -0.59
C ALA A 157 -0.42 5.64 0.89
N ALA A 158 -0.40 6.81 1.53
CA ALA A 158 -0.99 7.02 2.85
C ALA A 158 -2.45 7.45 2.72
N ARG A 159 -3.29 6.99 3.66
CA ARG A 159 -4.67 7.43 3.85
C ARG A 159 -4.78 8.16 5.18
N ILE A 160 -5.31 9.36 5.14
CA ILE A 160 -5.53 10.21 6.30
C ILE A 160 -7.04 10.25 6.53
N THR A 161 -7.50 9.69 7.63
CA THR A 161 -8.91 9.73 8.03
C THR A 161 -9.09 10.78 9.11
N VAL A 162 -9.96 11.75 8.85
CA VAL A 162 -10.37 12.79 9.78
C VAL A 162 -11.77 12.45 10.28
N ASP A 163 -11.95 12.32 11.58
CA ASP A 163 -13.28 12.08 12.18
C ASP A 163 -14.06 13.39 12.42
N GLY A 164 -15.33 13.26 12.88
CA GLY A 164 -16.18 14.40 13.18
C GLY A 164 -15.69 15.30 14.34
N ASN A 165 -14.68 14.86 15.10
CA ASN A 165 -14.04 15.59 16.18
C ASN A 165 -12.65 16.13 15.79
N SER A 166 -12.32 16.10 14.51
CA SER A 166 -11.01 16.48 13.95
C SER A 166 -9.84 15.61 14.42
N ASN A 167 -10.08 14.40 14.95
CA ASN A 167 -9.01 13.46 15.19
C ASN A 167 -8.53 12.87 13.87
N VAL A 168 -7.22 12.72 13.74
CA VAL A 168 -6.56 12.23 12.54
C VAL A 168 -6.00 10.84 12.78
N GLN A 169 -6.35 9.90 11.92
CA GLN A 169 -5.77 8.57 11.85
C GLN A 169 -5.09 8.40 10.48
N ILE A 170 -3.91 7.78 10.46
CA ILE A 170 -3.15 7.60 9.23
C ILE A 170 -2.85 6.13 9.03
N ASP A 171 -3.28 5.60 7.88
CA ASP A 171 -3.09 4.23 7.48
C ASP A 171 -2.32 4.17 6.14
N THR A 172 -1.61 3.07 5.90
CA THR A 172 -1.00 2.80 4.59
C THR A 172 -2.03 2.13 3.69
N GLU A 173 -2.19 2.63 2.47
CA GLU A 173 -3.02 1.97 1.46
C GLU A 173 -2.35 0.64 1.06
N VAL A 174 -3.04 -0.47 1.31
CA VAL A 174 -2.62 -1.77 0.79
C VAL A 174 -3.06 -1.85 -0.67
N PRO A 175 -2.15 -1.98 -1.65
CA PRO A 175 -2.50 -1.91 -3.07
C PRO A 175 -3.38 -3.05 -3.57
N PHE A 176 -3.71 -4.02 -2.73
CA PHE A 176 -4.66 -5.09 -3.02
C PHE A 176 -5.96 -4.93 -2.24
N ALA A 177 -6.82 -4.00 -2.68
CA ALA A 177 -8.24 -4.25 -2.55
C ALA A 177 -8.55 -5.42 -3.51
N ILE A 178 -8.83 -6.61 -2.98
CA ILE A 178 -9.49 -7.66 -3.75
C ILE A 178 -10.76 -7.00 -4.29
N ASP A 179 -10.84 -6.80 -5.60
CA ASP A 179 -11.99 -6.13 -6.17
C ASP A 179 -13.25 -6.93 -5.80
N GLY A 180 -14.38 -6.24 -5.58
CA GLY A 180 -15.61 -6.89 -5.14
C GLY A 180 -16.08 -8.00 -6.09
N LYS A 181 -15.59 -8.03 -7.35
CA LYS A 181 -15.84 -9.09 -8.33
C LYS A 181 -15.07 -10.36 -7.97
N THR A 182 -13.80 -10.24 -7.59
CA THR A 182 -12.97 -11.38 -7.17
C THR A 182 -13.51 -12.00 -5.89
N VAL A 183 -13.95 -11.18 -4.90
CA VAL A 183 -14.64 -11.65 -3.70
C VAL A 183 -15.94 -12.37 -4.07
N GLY A 184 -16.73 -11.80 -4.97
CA GLY A 184 -17.98 -12.40 -5.44
C GLY A 184 -17.76 -13.76 -6.10
N ILE A 185 -16.74 -13.91 -6.93
CA ILE A 185 -16.42 -15.19 -7.60
C ILE A 185 -15.98 -16.24 -6.57
N VAL A 186 -15.11 -15.88 -5.62
CA VAL A 186 -14.66 -16.82 -4.57
C VAL A 186 -15.83 -17.26 -3.69
N CYS A 187 -16.70 -16.33 -3.27
CA CYS A 187 -17.90 -16.67 -2.49
C CYS A 187 -18.87 -17.57 -3.27
N ALA A 188 -19.07 -17.31 -4.57
CA ALA A 188 -19.92 -18.15 -5.41
C ALA A 188 -19.37 -19.58 -5.56
N CYS A 189 -18.05 -19.71 -5.79
CA CYS A 189 -17.40 -21.02 -5.87
C CYS A 189 -17.52 -21.82 -4.56
N VAL A 190 -17.32 -21.16 -3.41
CA VAL A 190 -17.48 -21.81 -2.08
C VAL A 190 -18.91 -22.27 -1.86
N ALA A 191 -19.91 -21.43 -2.22
CA ALA A 191 -21.32 -21.81 -2.09
C ALA A 191 -21.66 -23.04 -2.93
N VAL A 192 -21.20 -23.11 -4.18
CA VAL A 192 -21.41 -24.27 -5.06
C VAL A 192 -20.81 -25.54 -4.48
N VAL A 193 -19.58 -25.47 -3.93
CA VAL A 193 -18.92 -26.61 -3.30
C VAL A 193 -19.71 -27.11 -2.07
N ILE A 194 -20.20 -26.18 -1.23
CA ILE A 194 -21.00 -26.54 -0.05
C ILE A 194 -22.30 -27.25 -0.47
N VAL A 195 -23.01 -26.70 -1.47
CA VAL A 195 -24.25 -27.33 -1.99
C VAL A 195 -23.96 -28.76 -2.52
N PHE A 196 -22.87 -28.91 -3.26
CA PHE A 196 -22.49 -30.24 -3.81
C PHE A 196 -22.17 -31.26 -2.73
N VAL A 197 -21.44 -30.83 -1.69
CA VAL A 197 -21.11 -31.69 -0.53
C VAL A 197 -22.36 -32.08 0.24
N VAL A 198 -23.30 -31.15 0.46
CA VAL A 198 -24.58 -31.46 1.14
C VAL A 198 -25.40 -32.42 0.32
N LEU A 199 -25.50 -32.28 -0.99
CA LEU A 199 -26.23 -33.19 -1.87
C LEU A 199 -25.63 -34.62 -1.84
N LEU A 200 -24.29 -34.75 -1.83
CA LEU A 200 -23.62 -36.01 -1.72
C LEU A 200 -23.87 -36.68 -0.34
N ALA A 201 -23.85 -35.88 0.74
CA ALA A 201 -24.12 -36.40 2.09
C ALA A 201 -25.57 -36.91 2.25
N VAL A 202 -26.54 -36.17 1.68
CA VAL A 202 -27.96 -36.59 1.67
C VAL A 202 -28.15 -37.86 0.86
N LYS A 203 -27.49 -37.99 -0.30
CA LYS A 203 -27.57 -39.22 -1.13
C LYS A 203 -26.93 -40.43 -0.44
N ALA A 204 -25.85 -40.22 0.29
CA ALA A 204 -25.19 -41.28 1.05
C ALA A 204 -25.99 -41.72 2.30
N SER A 205 -26.83 -40.84 2.85
CA SER A 205 -27.71 -41.15 4.01
C SER A 205 -28.96 -41.93 3.64
N LYS A 206 -29.36 -41.94 2.35
CA LYS A 206 -30.54 -42.66 1.85
C LYS A 206 -30.23 -44.09 1.34
N ARG A 207 -28.98 -44.47 1.37
CA ARG A 207 -28.50 -45.85 1.11
C ARG A 207 -28.06 -46.50 2.42
#